data_c2e4d271a8a2bdb77ae9854949895f37
#
_entry.id   c2e4d271a8a2bdb77ae9854949895f37
#
_cell.length_a   1.000
_cell.length_b   1.000
_cell.length_c   1.000
_cell.angle_alpha   90.00
_cell.angle_beta   90.00
_cell.angle_gamma   90.00
#
_symmetry.space_group_name_H-M   'P 1'
#
loop_
_entity.id
_entity.type
_entity.pdbx_description
1 polymer ?
#
loop_
_entity_poly.entity_id
_entity_poly.type
_entity_poly.pdbx_seq_one_letter_code
_entity_poly.pdbx_strand_id
1 'polypeptide(L)'
;MAYVDILILRNLVARPAHGYEIKKSVERIMGGAFAVNNNVLYPALRRLEQMGAVEKEVVRQEGKPDRHVYRATELGREVLEELVREFPPEVARNDAEFQVRVAFFGLLEPEERLKILDARRTFLEELLAHLRAVGPRAEGSADAAYAAKVVKFQRSEVEHELAWISGLANEVSHE
;
A
#
# COMPACT_ATOMS: atom_id res chain seq x y z
N MET A 1 9.31 -0.12 4.07
CA MET A 1 7.86 -0.13 3.72
C MET A 1 7.69 0.84 2.57
N ALA A 2 7.66 0.30 1.34
CA ALA A 2 7.61 1.12 0.13
C ALA A 2 6.26 1.86 -0.03
N TYR A 3 5.15 1.28 0.46
CA TYR A 3 3.84 1.91 0.33
C TYR A 3 3.76 3.32 0.94
N VAL A 4 4.49 3.60 2.01
CA VAL A 4 4.53 4.94 2.63
C VAL A 4 5.23 5.94 1.71
N ASP A 5 6.33 5.52 1.07
CA ASP A 5 7.08 6.35 0.14
C ASP A 5 6.25 6.64 -1.13
N ILE A 6 5.54 5.63 -1.63
CA ILE A 6 4.59 5.79 -2.75
C ILE A 6 3.53 6.83 -2.41
N LEU A 7 2.90 6.72 -1.23
CA LEU A 7 1.86 7.66 -0.79
C LEU A 7 2.37 9.09 -0.63
N ILE A 8 3.57 9.27 -0.07
CA ILE A 8 4.21 10.58 0.09
C ILE A 8 4.54 11.16 -1.28
N LEU A 9 5.28 10.43 -2.10
CA LEU A 9 5.73 10.90 -3.42
C LEU A 9 4.54 11.22 -4.32
N ARG A 10 3.52 10.36 -4.36
CA ARG A 10 2.30 10.60 -5.14
C ARG A 10 1.60 11.90 -4.74
N ASN A 11 1.55 12.20 -3.44
CA ASN A 11 1.00 13.46 -2.95
C ASN A 11 1.83 14.66 -3.41
N LEU A 12 3.16 14.56 -3.26
CA LEU A 12 4.10 15.66 -3.55
C LEU A 12 4.31 15.88 -5.05
N VAL A 13 4.16 14.86 -5.89
CA VAL A 13 4.13 14.98 -7.36
C VAL A 13 2.91 15.77 -7.81
N ALA A 14 1.77 15.61 -7.15
CA ALA A 14 0.56 16.36 -7.47
C ALA A 14 0.68 17.85 -7.10
N ARG A 15 1.24 18.14 -5.93
CA ARG A 15 1.49 19.52 -5.44
C ARG A 15 2.42 19.54 -4.24
N PRO A 16 3.15 20.64 -4.01
CA PRO A 16 3.85 20.87 -2.74
C PRO A 16 2.88 20.84 -1.56
N ALA A 17 3.30 20.27 -0.41
CA ALA A 17 2.45 20.12 0.75
C ALA A 17 3.24 20.14 2.08
N HIS A 18 2.57 20.50 3.15
CA HIS A 18 3.06 20.34 4.52
C HIS A 18 2.88 18.89 5.00
N GLY A 19 3.70 18.44 5.97
CA GLY A 19 3.61 17.07 6.51
C GLY A 19 2.21 16.71 7.00
N TYR A 20 1.49 17.65 7.62
CA TYR A 20 0.11 17.42 8.05
C TYR A 20 -0.86 17.21 6.87
N GLU A 21 -0.68 17.96 5.77
CA GLU A 21 -1.53 17.83 4.57
C GLU A 21 -1.28 16.50 3.87
N ILE A 22 -0.01 16.05 3.82
CA ILE A 22 0.34 14.73 3.29
C ILE A 22 -0.39 13.64 4.08
N LYS A 23 -0.31 13.69 5.42
CA LYS A 23 -1.01 12.74 6.29
C LYS A 23 -2.52 12.68 6.00
N LYS A 24 -3.18 13.85 5.98
CA LYS A 24 -4.61 13.95 5.70
C LYS A 24 -5.00 13.46 4.29
N SER A 25 -4.12 13.69 3.31
CA SER A 25 -4.33 13.20 1.94
C SER A 25 -4.23 11.67 1.86
N VAL A 26 -3.26 11.08 2.52
CA VAL A 26 -3.08 9.63 2.61
C VAL A 26 -4.32 8.96 3.25
N GLU A 27 -4.78 9.48 4.38
CA GLU A 27 -5.99 8.98 5.05
C GLU A 27 -7.22 9.01 4.12
N ARG A 28 -7.34 10.06 3.30
CA ARG A 28 -8.43 10.21 2.33
C ARG A 28 -8.35 9.21 1.17
N ILE A 29 -7.16 9.03 0.59
CA ILE A 29 -6.95 8.13 -0.56
C ILE A 29 -7.23 6.68 -0.15
N MET A 30 -6.82 6.31 1.05
CA MET A 30 -6.96 4.95 1.55
C MET A 30 -8.25 4.71 2.35
N GLY A 31 -9.22 5.62 2.27
CA GLY A 31 -10.52 5.46 2.93
C GLY A 31 -10.45 5.29 4.45
N GLY A 32 -9.35 5.73 5.09
CA GLY A 32 -9.12 5.57 6.52
C GLY A 32 -8.61 4.18 6.94
N ALA A 33 -8.51 3.22 6.01
CA ALA A 33 -8.01 1.87 6.30
C ALA A 33 -6.53 1.86 6.73
N PHE A 34 -5.75 2.85 6.27
CA PHE A 34 -4.34 3.00 6.62
C PHE A 34 -4.08 4.37 7.24
N ALA A 35 -3.71 4.37 8.52
CA ALA A 35 -3.25 5.57 9.20
C ALA A 35 -1.73 5.66 9.17
N VAL A 36 -1.20 6.68 8.51
CA VAL A 36 0.23 7.01 8.59
C VAL A 36 0.46 7.92 9.79
N ASN A 37 1.07 7.39 10.85
CA ASN A 37 1.41 8.18 12.02
C ASN A 37 2.71 8.99 11.80
N ASN A 38 2.94 9.98 12.66
CA ASN A 38 4.09 10.87 12.56
C ASN A 38 5.44 10.12 12.67
N ASN A 39 5.48 9.00 13.42
CA ASN A 39 6.69 8.19 13.60
C ASN A 39 7.09 7.42 12.33
N VAL A 40 6.19 7.30 11.37
CA VAL A 40 6.45 6.69 10.06
C VAL A 40 6.64 7.76 8.99
N LEU A 41 5.78 8.80 8.99
CA LEU A 41 5.80 9.86 7.97
C LEU A 41 7.10 10.65 7.95
N TYR A 42 7.53 11.20 9.10
CA TYR A 42 8.71 12.08 9.12
C TYR A 42 10.04 11.37 8.89
N PRO A 43 10.27 10.14 9.37
CA PRO A 43 11.44 9.37 8.94
C PRO A 43 11.44 9.07 7.43
N ALA A 44 10.29 8.77 6.83
CA ALA A 44 10.18 8.56 5.39
C ALA A 44 10.48 9.83 4.60
N LEU A 45 9.92 11.00 5.00
CA LEU A 45 10.24 12.29 4.39
C LEU A 45 11.73 12.62 4.46
N ARG A 46 12.38 12.39 5.61
CA ARG A 46 13.83 12.60 5.75
C ARG A 46 14.65 11.68 4.85
N ARG A 47 14.26 10.42 4.72
CA ARG A 47 14.94 9.48 3.81
C ARG A 47 14.81 9.93 2.36
N LEU A 48 13.61 10.31 1.92
CA LEU A 48 13.36 10.79 0.57
C LEU A 48 14.10 12.12 0.28
N GLU A 49 14.22 13.01 1.29
CA GLU A 49 15.02 14.23 1.20
C GLU A 49 16.52 13.91 1.05
N GLN A 50 17.06 12.97 1.84
CA GLN A 50 18.44 12.53 1.75
C GLN A 50 18.77 11.87 0.40
N MET A 51 17.81 11.18 -0.21
CA MET A 51 17.93 10.61 -1.54
C MET A 51 17.82 11.65 -2.66
N GLY A 52 17.44 12.89 -2.36
CA GLY A 52 17.17 13.92 -3.34
C GLY A 52 15.82 13.78 -4.08
N ALA A 53 14.98 12.81 -3.68
CA ALA A 53 13.64 12.60 -4.25
C ALA A 53 12.61 13.64 -3.78
N VAL A 54 12.88 14.28 -2.65
CA VAL A 54 12.04 15.34 -2.06
C VAL A 54 12.92 16.50 -1.63
N GLU A 55 12.48 17.71 -1.94
CA GLU A 55 13.04 18.96 -1.45
C GLU A 55 12.17 19.51 -0.31
N LYS A 56 12.83 20.15 0.68
CA LYS A 56 12.18 20.80 1.79
C LYS A 56 12.51 22.30 1.80
N GLU A 57 11.48 23.11 1.76
CA GLU A 57 11.56 24.55 1.91
C GLU A 57 11.06 24.98 3.30
N VAL A 58 11.78 25.89 3.95
CA VAL A 58 11.39 26.45 5.25
C VAL A 58 10.67 27.77 5.01
N VAL A 59 9.38 27.82 5.27
CA VAL A 59 8.58 29.04 5.19
C VAL A 59 8.54 29.68 6.57
N ARG A 60 9.26 30.78 6.73
CA ARG A 60 9.27 31.57 7.97
C ARG A 60 7.93 32.26 8.18
N GLN A 61 7.42 32.22 9.42
CA GLN A 61 6.19 32.89 9.81
C GLN A 61 6.47 33.83 11.00
N GLU A 62 6.05 35.10 10.89
CA GLU A 62 6.12 36.03 12.04
C GLU A 62 5.23 35.56 13.19
N GLY A 63 5.80 35.39 14.37
CA GLY A 63 5.07 35.03 15.58
C GLY A 63 4.53 33.59 15.64
N LYS A 64 4.93 32.71 14.71
CA LYS A 64 4.56 31.29 14.68
C LYS A 64 5.78 30.43 14.35
N PRO A 65 5.77 29.13 14.71
CA PRO A 65 6.83 28.20 14.31
C PRO A 65 6.96 28.15 12.80
N ASP A 66 8.20 28.03 12.31
CA ASP A 66 8.50 27.83 10.90
C ASP A 66 7.74 26.63 10.34
N ARG A 67 7.24 26.76 9.12
CA ARG A 67 6.56 25.67 8.42
C ARG A 67 7.47 25.05 7.38
N HIS A 68 7.44 23.73 7.28
CA HIS A 68 8.15 22.98 6.27
C HIS A 68 7.19 22.59 5.14
N VAL A 69 7.50 23.03 3.93
CA VAL A 69 6.83 22.65 2.69
C VAL A 69 7.73 21.64 1.97
N TYR A 70 7.18 20.52 1.58
CA TYR A 70 7.86 19.47 0.83
C TYR A 70 7.40 19.48 -0.63
N ARG A 71 8.31 19.16 -1.54
CA ARG A 71 8.05 19.06 -2.98
C ARG A 71 8.78 17.86 -3.54
N ALA A 72 8.16 17.09 -4.44
CA ALA A 72 8.86 16.06 -5.19
C ALA A 72 9.77 16.71 -6.24
N THR A 73 10.96 16.15 -6.42
CA THR A 73 11.89 16.48 -7.51
C THR A 73 11.58 15.61 -8.75
N GLU A 74 12.33 15.79 -9.84
CA GLU A 74 12.24 14.89 -11.00
C GLU A 74 12.66 13.46 -10.60
N LEU A 75 13.76 13.31 -9.84
CA LEU A 75 14.14 12.02 -9.26
C LEU A 75 13.02 11.42 -8.41
N GLY A 76 12.26 12.24 -7.68
CA GLY A 76 11.10 11.77 -6.91
C GLY A 76 9.97 11.21 -7.77
N ARG A 77 9.80 11.68 -9.01
CA ARG A 77 8.84 11.11 -9.98
C ARG A 77 9.32 9.74 -10.46
N GLU A 78 10.58 9.63 -10.84
CA GLU A 78 11.21 8.38 -11.29
C GLU A 78 11.14 7.31 -10.18
N VAL A 79 11.50 7.68 -8.95
CA VAL A 79 11.42 6.79 -7.77
C VAL A 79 9.98 6.34 -7.51
N LEU A 80 8.99 7.24 -7.66
CA LEU A 80 7.58 6.86 -7.51
C LEU A 80 7.17 5.77 -8.50
N GLU A 81 7.48 5.95 -9.78
CA GLU A 81 7.14 4.99 -10.84
C GLU A 81 7.80 3.64 -10.60
N GLU A 82 9.10 3.64 -10.24
CA GLU A 82 9.83 2.43 -9.90
C GLU A 82 9.21 1.69 -8.71
N LEU A 83 8.93 2.40 -7.61
CA LEU A 83 8.33 1.81 -6.41
C LEU A 83 6.94 1.23 -6.67
N VAL A 84 6.13 1.84 -7.53
CA VAL A 84 4.82 1.29 -7.89
C VAL A 84 4.96 0.05 -8.75
N ARG A 85 5.92 0.03 -9.69
CA ARG A 85 6.22 -1.09 -10.59
C ARG A 85 6.81 -2.30 -9.88
N GLU A 86 7.70 -2.06 -8.91
CA GLU A 86 8.34 -3.15 -8.16
C GLU A 86 7.37 -3.81 -7.18
N PHE A 87 7.06 -5.07 -7.44
CA PHE A 87 6.21 -5.88 -6.57
C PHE A 87 6.74 -7.31 -6.48
N PRO A 88 7.85 -7.54 -5.78
CA PRO A 88 8.40 -8.87 -5.62
C PRO A 88 7.50 -9.76 -4.73
N PRO A 89 7.62 -11.09 -4.82
CA PRO A 89 6.73 -12.04 -4.10
C PRO A 89 6.66 -11.82 -2.58
N GLU A 90 7.75 -11.35 -1.97
CA GLU A 90 7.80 -11.07 -0.53
C GLU A 90 6.85 -9.92 -0.15
N VAL A 91 6.68 -8.97 -1.05
CA VAL A 91 5.80 -7.80 -0.88
C VAL A 91 4.34 -8.17 -1.11
N ALA A 92 4.07 -9.20 -1.93
CA ALA A 92 2.72 -9.67 -2.22
C ALA A 92 1.94 -10.16 -0.98
N ARG A 93 2.63 -10.45 0.12
CA ARG A 93 2.04 -10.83 1.42
C ARG A 93 1.49 -9.65 2.22
N ASN A 94 1.84 -8.43 1.85
CA ASN A 94 1.47 -7.23 2.61
C ASN A 94 0.30 -6.52 1.92
N ASP A 95 -0.85 -6.49 2.58
CA ASP A 95 -2.08 -5.89 2.05
C ASP A 95 -1.92 -4.41 1.72
N ALA A 96 -1.21 -3.64 2.57
CA ALA A 96 -0.97 -2.23 2.33
C ALA A 96 -0.10 -1.99 1.08
N GLU A 97 0.94 -2.81 0.88
CA GLU A 97 1.81 -2.74 -0.30
C GLU A 97 1.03 -3.04 -1.59
N PHE A 98 0.13 -4.03 -1.54
CA PHE A 98 -0.73 -4.37 -2.69
C PHE A 98 -1.76 -3.28 -2.97
N GLN A 99 -2.58 -2.92 -1.98
CA GLN A 99 -3.69 -1.98 -2.17
C GLN A 99 -3.22 -0.58 -2.59
N VAL A 100 -2.08 -0.11 -2.05
CA VAL A 100 -1.50 1.17 -2.46
C VAL A 100 -1.08 1.14 -3.93
N ARG A 101 -0.51 0.04 -4.42
CA ARG A 101 -0.15 -0.05 -5.85
C ARG A 101 -1.38 -0.09 -6.74
N VAL A 102 -2.40 -0.85 -6.37
CA VAL A 102 -3.67 -0.85 -7.11
C VAL A 102 -4.28 0.54 -7.20
N ALA A 103 -4.25 1.33 -6.11
CA ALA A 103 -4.74 2.70 -6.10
C ALA A 103 -4.00 3.62 -7.09
N PHE A 104 -2.80 3.23 -7.53
CA PHE A 104 -1.97 4.01 -8.46
C PHE A 104 -1.65 3.26 -9.77
N PHE A 105 -2.45 2.30 -10.14
CA PHE A 105 -2.34 1.57 -11.42
C PHE A 105 -2.37 2.49 -12.64
N GLY A 106 -2.95 3.68 -12.53
CA GLY A 106 -2.88 4.69 -13.58
C GLY A 106 -1.47 5.19 -13.93
N LEU A 107 -0.44 4.83 -13.14
CA LEU A 107 0.97 5.11 -13.43
C LEU A 107 1.67 3.97 -14.19
N LEU A 108 1.02 2.85 -14.41
CA LEU A 108 1.58 1.62 -14.95
C LEU A 108 0.90 1.22 -16.26
N GLU A 109 1.65 0.56 -17.11
CA GLU A 109 1.12 -0.08 -18.31
C GLU A 109 0.29 -1.34 -17.96
N PRO A 110 -0.66 -1.77 -18.80
CA PRO A 110 -1.53 -2.92 -18.53
C PRO A 110 -0.77 -4.20 -18.14
N GLU A 111 0.34 -4.50 -18.81
CA GLU A 111 1.15 -5.68 -18.53
C GLU A 111 1.81 -5.63 -17.15
N GLU A 112 2.17 -4.44 -16.66
CA GLU A 112 2.75 -4.24 -15.33
C GLU A 112 1.69 -4.43 -14.24
N ARG A 113 0.48 -3.93 -14.47
CA ARG A 113 -0.68 -4.13 -13.57
C ARG A 113 -1.02 -5.61 -13.44
N LEU A 114 -1.06 -6.33 -14.56
CA LEU A 114 -1.33 -7.77 -14.57
C LEU A 114 -0.29 -8.57 -13.80
N LYS A 115 1.00 -8.21 -13.88
CA LYS A 115 2.08 -8.85 -13.10
C LYS A 115 1.86 -8.68 -11.60
N ILE A 116 1.46 -7.49 -11.14
CA ILE A 116 1.17 -7.22 -9.72
C ILE A 116 -0.04 -8.04 -9.26
N LEU A 117 -1.11 -8.07 -10.06
CA LEU A 117 -2.31 -8.85 -9.76
C LEU A 117 -2.00 -10.36 -9.71
N ASP A 118 -1.18 -10.86 -10.62
CA ASP A 118 -0.77 -12.27 -10.67
C ASP A 118 0.08 -12.67 -9.47
N ALA A 119 1.05 -11.85 -9.07
CA ALA A 119 1.87 -12.09 -7.89
C ALA A 119 1.03 -12.15 -6.61
N ARG A 120 0.06 -11.25 -6.45
CA ARG A 120 -0.87 -11.27 -5.31
C ARG A 120 -1.80 -12.47 -5.36
N ARG A 121 -2.34 -12.81 -6.51
CA ARG A 121 -3.19 -13.99 -6.72
C ARG A 121 -2.46 -15.26 -6.30
N THR A 122 -1.24 -15.45 -6.78
CA THR A 122 -0.41 -16.63 -6.45
C THR A 122 -0.25 -16.77 -4.92
N PHE A 123 0.09 -15.69 -4.22
CA PHE A 123 0.18 -15.72 -2.76
C PHE A 123 -1.14 -16.10 -2.10
N LEU A 124 -2.26 -15.54 -2.54
CA LEU A 124 -3.58 -15.82 -1.95
C LEU A 124 -4.04 -17.25 -2.21
N GLU A 125 -3.74 -17.82 -3.38
CA GLU A 125 -4.04 -19.23 -3.70
C GLU A 125 -3.25 -20.19 -2.79
N GLU A 126 -1.96 -19.90 -2.55
CA GLU A 126 -1.14 -20.64 -1.59
C GLU A 126 -1.69 -20.54 -0.16
N LEU A 127 -2.07 -19.33 0.27
CA LEU A 127 -2.68 -19.09 1.58
C LEU A 127 -4.01 -19.83 1.72
N LEU A 128 -4.86 -19.80 0.70
CA LEU A 128 -6.14 -20.49 0.69
C LEU A 128 -5.96 -22.02 0.79
N ALA A 129 -4.98 -22.56 0.06
CA ALA A 129 -4.64 -23.99 0.14
C ALA A 129 -4.18 -24.37 1.57
N HIS A 130 -3.33 -23.53 2.18
CA HIS A 130 -2.91 -23.72 3.56
C HIS A 130 -4.09 -23.67 4.55
N LEU A 131 -4.96 -22.68 4.46
CA LEU A 131 -6.14 -22.51 5.30
C LEU A 131 -7.15 -23.69 5.13
N ARG A 132 -7.19 -24.30 3.95
CA ARG A 132 -8.01 -25.52 3.71
C ARG A 132 -7.40 -26.77 4.33
N ALA A 133 -6.07 -26.85 4.39
CA ALA A 133 -5.34 -27.98 5.00
C ALA A 133 -5.33 -27.92 6.53
N VAL A 134 -5.43 -26.72 7.12
CA VAL A 134 -5.56 -26.50 8.57
C VAL A 134 -6.99 -26.81 8.98
N GLY A 135 -7.31 -28.12 9.10
CA GLY A 135 -8.56 -28.59 9.71
C GLY A 135 -8.53 -28.38 11.23
N PRO A 136 -9.69 -28.45 11.92
CA PRO A 136 -9.75 -28.37 13.37
C PRO A 136 -9.00 -29.56 13.97
N ARG A 137 -7.76 -29.33 14.43
CA ARG A 137 -6.90 -30.37 15.05
C ARG A 137 -7.27 -30.71 16.49
N ALA A 138 -8.26 -30.07 17.07
CA ALA A 138 -8.68 -30.29 18.45
C ALA A 138 -10.19 -30.50 18.49
N GLU A 139 -10.63 -31.75 18.33
CA GLU A 139 -11.99 -32.13 18.64
C GLU A 139 -12.20 -32.02 20.17
N GLY A 140 -13.19 -31.22 20.59
CA GLY A 140 -13.71 -31.27 21.95
C GLY A 140 -13.45 -30.09 22.87
N SER A 141 -12.67 -29.06 22.49
CA SER A 141 -12.55 -27.85 23.30
C SER A 141 -13.37 -26.66 22.73
N ALA A 142 -13.89 -25.78 23.61
CA ALA A 142 -14.57 -24.57 23.20
C ALA A 142 -13.66 -23.66 22.35
N ASP A 143 -12.37 -23.58 22.67
CA ASP A 143 -11.38 -22.80 21.95
C ASP A 143 -11.17 -23.29 20.51
N ALA A 144 -11.20 -24.60 20.29
CA ALA A 144 -11.10 -25.19 18.96
C ALA A 144 -12.29 -24.82 18.07
N ALA A 145 -13.50 -24.76 18.65
CA ALA A 145 -14.69 -24.32 17.92
C ALA A 145 -14.60 -22.85 17.48
N TYR A 146 -14.05 -21.96 18.31
CA TYR A 146 -13.83 -20.56 17.94
C TYR A 146 -12.67 -20.39 16.96
N ALA A 147 -11.57 -21.12 17.13
CA ALA A 147 -10.48 -21.15 16.17
C ALA A 147 -10.94 -21.55 14.75
N ALA A 148 -11.81 -22.56 14.65
CA ALA A 148 -12.41 -22.97 13.39
C ALA A 148 -13.25 -21.85 12.74
N LYS A 149 -13.96 -21.04 13.53
CA LYS A 149 -14.69 -19.87 13.02
C LYS A 149 -13.74 -18.80 12.46
N VAL A 150 -12.60 -18.57 13.12
CA VAL A 150 -11.57 -17.63 12.62
C VAL A 150 -11.00 -18.11 11.29
N VAL A 151 -10.61 -19.39 11.19
CA VAL A 151 -10.10 -19.96 9.93
C VAL A 151 -11.16 -19.86 8.82
N LYS A 152 -12.42 -20.13 9.12
CA LYS A 152 -13.51 -19.98 8.15
C LYS A 152 -13.66 -18.52 7.67
N PHE A 153 -13.56 -17.56 8.58
CA PHE A 153 -13.59 -16.14 8.25
C PHE A 153 -12.40 -15.76 7.36
N GLN A 154 -11.18 -16.11 7.73
CA GLN A 154 -9.98 -15.84 6.92
C GLN A 154 -10.10 -16.45 5.51
N ARG A 155 -10.65 -17.65 5.37
CA ARG A 155 -10.92 -18.24 4.05
C ARG A 155 -11.87 -17.39 3.21
N SER A 156 -12.94 -16.88 3.81
CA SER A 156 -13.91 -16.03 3.09
C SER A 156 -13.31 -14.71 2.65
N GLU A 157 -12.40 -14.13 3.44
CA GLU A 157 -11.67 -12.91 3.07
C GLU A 157 -10.75 -13.15 1.86
N VAL A 158 -9.98 -14.24 1.89
CA VAL A 158 -9.09 -14.63 0.78
C VAL A 158 -9.88 -14.93 -0.49
N GLU A 159 -10.99 -15.68 -0.40
CA GLU A 159 -11.84 -15.99 -1.54
C GLU A 159 -12.49 -14.72 -2.14
N HIS A 160 -12.87 -13.77 -1.30
CA HIS A 160 -13.40 -12.47 -1.73
C HIS A 160 -12.33 -11.64 -2.46
N GLU A 161 -11.12 -11.57 -1.93
CA GLU A 161 -10.01 -10.83 -2.55
C GLU A 161 -9.61 -11.46 -3.90
N LEU A 162 -9.56 -12.80 -3.99
CA LEU A 162 -9.31 -13.50 -5.25
C LEU A 162 -10.36 -13.17 -6.33
N ALA A 163 -11.63 -13.11 -5.95
CA ALA A 163 -12.69 -12.71 -6.88
C ALA A 163 -12.54 -11.26 -7.35
N TRP A 164 -12.18 -10.34 -6.46
CA TRP A 164 -11.91 -8.95 -6.78
C TRP A 164 -10.71 -8.79 -7.73
N ILE A 165 -9.59 -9.48 -7.46
CA ILE A 165 -8.41 -9.48 -8.33
C ILE A 165 -8.76 -10.00 -9.73
N SER A 166 -9.58 -11.05 -9.81
CA SER A 166 -10.02 -11.59 -11.09
C SER A 166 -10.85 -10.57 -11.88
N GLY A 167 -11.71 -9.82 -11.21
CA GLY A 167 -12.46 -8.71 -11.81
C GLY A 167 -11.53 -7.63 -12.38
N LEU A 168 -10.57 -7.15 -11.56
CA LEU A 168 -9.59 -6.14 -11.98
C LEU A 168 -8.73 -6.62 -13.17
N ALA A 169 -8.29 -7.89 -13.16
CA ALA A 169 -7.49 -8.44 -14.25
C ALA A 169 -8.27 -8.48 -15.57
N ASN A 170 -9.57 -8.78 -15.50
CA ASN A 170 -10.45 -8.72 -16.68
C ASN A 170 -10.60 -7.28 -17.19
N GLU A 171 -10.80 -6.29 -16.30
CA GLU A 171 -10.88 -4.88 -16.69
C GLU A 171 -9.61 -4.44 -17.40
N VAL A 172 -8.43 -4.67 -16.79
CA VAL A 172 -7.12 -4.33 -17.38
C VAL A 172 -6.88 -4.99 -18.72
N SER A 173 -7.35 -6.24 -18.92
CA SER A 173 -7.16 -6.97 -20.19
C SER A 173 -8.03 -6.45 -21.34
N HIS A 174 -8.99 -5.57 -21.05
CA HIS A 174 -9.91 -4.98 -22.05
C HIS A 174 -9.63 -3.48 -22.30
N GLU A 175 -8.61 -2.89 -21.65
CA GLU A 175 -8.10 -1.53 -21.92
C GLU A 175 -7.24 -1.49 -23.20
#